data_d550cdd217933969348e4d184ce31374
#
_entry.id   d550cdd217933969348e4d184ce31374
#
_cell.length_a   1.000
_cell.length_b   1.000
_cell.length_c   1.000
_cell.angle_alpha   90.00
_cell.angle_beta   90.00
_cell.angle_gamma   90.00
#
_symmetry.space_group_name_H-M   'P 1'
#
loop_
_entity.id
_entity.type
_entity.pdbx_description
1 polymer ?
#
loop_
_entity_poly.entity_id
_entity_poly.type
_entity_poly.pdbx_seq_one_letter_code
_entity_poly.pdbx_strand_id
1 'polypeptide(L)'
;MNGIDTIIQRLNTDAKAETDALLEKARQEAAAVAARYQAQADKEAADLAARNERLAAEREERLISAAHMEARKTVLAAKQAVMEETYAKALEKLRNLPEARYVEVLTELLLQAAPHGMGEVLFSAQDRETVGQAAVDAANGKSGSKLTLSGETAPIQGGFILKDGNVEVNCAFDTLVRLQKAETAGQVAQRLFG
;
A
#
# COMPACT_ATOMS: atom_id res chain seq x y z
N MET A 1 87.53 -7.22 61.56
CA MET A 1 86.36 -6.54 60.99
C MET A 1 85.79 -5.64 62.08
N ASN A 2 85.70 -4.36 61.84
CA ASN A 2 85.21 -3.40 62.82
C ASN A 2 83.64 -3.61 63.00
N GLY A 3 83.20 -3.60 64.27
CA GLY A 3 81.80 -3.79 64.59
C GLY A 3 80.83 -2.83 63.87
N ILE A 4 81.35 -1.68 63.46
CA ILE A 4 80.65 -0.66 62.68
C ILE A 4 80.35 -1.14 61.23
N ASP A 5 81.29 -1.82 60.58
CA ASP A 5 81.11 -2.34 59.21
C ASP A 5 80.06 -3.43 59.17
N THR A 6 79.93 -4.27 60.21
CA THR A 6 78.89 -5.32 60.35
C THR A 6 77.53 -4.68 60.51
N ILE A 7 77.38 -3.59 61.27
CA ILE A 7 76.12 -2.88 61.47
C ILE A 7 75.69 -2.20 60.16
N ILE A 8 76.63 -1.56 59.44
CA ILE A 8 76.34 -0.93 58.11
C ILE A 8 75.88 -1.99 57.09
N GLN A 9 76.58 -3.14 57.03
CA GLN A 9 76.17 -4.27 56.15
C GLN A 9 74.80 -4.77 56.49
N ARG A 10 74.46 -4.90 57.76
CA ARG A 10 73.14 -5.40 58.19
C ARG A 10 72.03 -4.39 57.84
N LEU A 11 72.24 -3.12 58.10
CA LEU A 11 71.31 -2.03 57.69
C LEU A 11 71.06 -2.01 56.21
N ASN A 12 72.12 -2.14 55.38
CA ASN A 12 72.01 -2.17 53.93
C ASN A 12 71.24 -3.43 53.45
N THR A 13 71.48 -4.59 54.09
CA THR A 13 70.73 -5.83 53.76
C THR A 13 69.30 -5.73 54.14
N ASP A 14 68.97 -5.21 55.33
CA ASP A 14 67.62 -5.04 55.81
C ASP A 14 66.86 -4.00 54.96
N ALA A 15 67.50 -2.86 54.60
CA ALA A 15 66.89 -1.86 53.72
C ALA A 15 66.66 -2.38 52.29
N LYS A 16 67.56 -3.24 51.79
CA LYS A 16 67.41 -3.86 50.49
C LYS A 16 66.25 -4.86 50.51
N ALA A 17 66.13 -5.72 51.52
CA ALA A 17 65.06 -6.64 51.68
C ALA A 17 63.68 -5.96 51.80
N GLU A 18 63.59 -4.84 52.55
CA GLU A 18 62.38 -4.05 52.66
C GLU A 18 62.03 -3.36 51.32
N THR A 19 63.02 -2.87 50.59
CA THR A 19 62.76 -2.28 49.24
C THR A 19 62.28 -3.34 48.24
N ASP A 20 62.93 -4.52 48.22
CA ASP A 20 62.57 -5.61 47.36
C ASP A 20 61.14 -6.13 47.66
N ALA A 21 60.80 -6.25 48.95
CA ALA A 21 59.43 -6.61 49.37
C ALA A 21 58.38 -5.58 48.97
N LEU A 22 58.71 -4.26 49.09
CA LEU A 22 57.79 -3.20 48.65
C LEU A 22 57.62 -3.19 47.15
N LEU A 23 58.70 -3.40 46.38
CA LEU A 23 58.64 -3.50 44.93
C LEU A 23 57.81 -4.71 44.47
N GLU A 24 57.98 -5.86 45.10
CA GLU A 24 57.23 -7.07 44.80
C GLU A 24 55.74 -6.87 45.10
N LYS A 25 55.39 -6.26 46.23
CA LYS A 25 54.01 -5.89 46.56
C LYS A 25 53.41 -4.92 45.53
N ALA A 26 54.12 -3.88 45.12
CA ALA A 26 53.69 -2.94 44.13
C ALA A 26 53.46 -3.62 42.75
N ARG A 27 54.33 -4.56 42.36
CA ARG A 27 54.16 -5.36 41.13
C ARG A 27 52.93 -6.25 41.19
N GLN A 28 52.69 -6.91 42.32
CA GLN A 28 51.48 -7.74 42.51
C GLN A 28 50.20 -6.92 42.47
N GLU A 29 50.18 -5.76 43.11
CA GLU A 29 49.06 -4.84 43.06
C GLU A 29 48.80 -4.30 41.62
N ALA A 30 49.86 -3.93 40.89
CA ALA A 30 49.75 -3.50 39.50
C ALA A 30 49.25 -4.63 38.59
N ALA A 31 49.74 -5.86 38.76
CA ALA A 31 49.28 -7.01 38.02
C ALA A 31 47.80 -7.33 38.31
N ALA A 32 47.39 -7.25 39.57
CA ALA A 32 45.98 -7.44 39.96
C ALA A 32 45.03 -6.38 39.34
N VAL A 33 45.47 -5.12 39.32
CA VAL A 33 44.76 -4.04 38.67
C VAL A 33 44.65 -4.27 37.16
N ALA A 34 45.76 -4.62 36.51
CA ALA A 34 45.76 -4.92 35.07
C ALA A 34 44.86 -6.10 34.73
N ALA A 35 44.93 -7.19 35.49
CA ALA A 35 44.07 -8.37 35.29
C ALA A 35 42.57 -8.04 35.46
N ARG A 36 42.21 -7.19 36.42
CA ARG A 36 40.84 -6.74 36.63
C ARG A 36 40.31 -5.94 35.45
N TYR A 37 41.10 -4.97 34.95
CA TYR A 37 40.68 -4.20 33.77
C TYR A 37 40.65 -5.02 32.51
N GLN A 38 41.55 -5.99 32.34
CA GLN A 38 41.50 -6.91 31.21
C GLN A 38 40.23 -7.75 31.26
N ALA A 39 39.88 -8.34 32.39
CA ALA A 39 38.64 -9.11 32.54
C ALA A 39 37.39 -8.27 32.30
N GLN A 40 37.41 -7.01 32.73
CA GLN A 40 36.31 -6.09 32.45
C GLN A 40 36.19 -5.79 30.96
N ALA A 41 37.29 -5.49 30.29
CA ALA A 41 37.33 -5.23 28.84
C ALA A 41 36.86 -6.45 28.04
N ASP A 42 37.31 -7.63 28.39
CA ASP A 42 36.89 -8.88 27.75
C ASP A 42 35.37 -9.13 27.91
N LYS A 43 34.82 -8.86 29.09
CA LYS A 43 33.40 -8.94 29.35
C LYS A 43 32.61 -7.91 28.52
N GLU A 44 33.05 -6.67 28.52
CA GLU A 44 32.37 -5.61 27.72
C GLU A 44 32.43 -5.93 26.22
N ALA A 45 33.55 -6.45 25.73
CA ALA A 45 33.69 -6.89 24.34
C ALA A 45 32.73 -8.04 24.00
N ALA A 46 32.60 -9.03 24.88
CA ALA A 46 31.66 -10.14 24.69
C ALA A 46 30.20 -9.69 24.73
N ASP A 47 29.84 -8.81 25.66
CA ASP A 47 28.48 -8.24 25.77
C ASP A 47 28.15 -7.39 24.53
N LEU A 48 29.10 -6.61 24.03
CA LEU A 48 28.94 -5.82 22.80
C LEU A 48 28.77 -6.72 21.56
N ALA A 49 29.58 -7.77 21.44
CA ALA A 49 29.47 -8.73 20.34
C ALA A 49 28.09 -9.42 20.33
N ALA A 50 27.64 -9.94 21.47
CA ALA A 50 26.33 -10.55 21.60
C ALA A 50 25.17 -9.58 21.28
N ARG A 51 25.29 -8.33 21.73
CA ARG A 51 24.31 -7.28 21.41
C ARG A 51 24.28 -6.97 19.93
N ASN A 52 25.45 -6.86 19.29
CA ASN A 52 25.53 -6.57 17.86
C ASN A 52 24.99 -7.70 17.00
N GLU A 53 25.26 -8.95 17.38
CA GLU A 53 24.70 -10.13 16.69
C GLU A 53 23.16 -10.13 16.73
N ARG A 54 22.59 -9.86 17.91
CA ARG A 54 21.12 -9.76 18.04
C ARG A 54 20.56 -8.60 17.20
N LEU A 55 21.19 -7.42 17.24
CA LEU A 55 20.75 -6.26 16.44
C LEU A 55 20.89 -6.52 14.94
N ALA A 56 21.92 -7.26 14.52
CA ALA A 56 22.08 -7.66 13.13
C ALA A 56 20.96 -8.59 12.67
N ALA A 57 20.63 -9.63 13.46
CA ALA A 57 19.54 -10.56 13.18
C ALA A 57 18.17 -9.83 13.12
N GLU A 58 17.89 -8.95 14.08
CA GLU A 58 16.66 -8.13 14.06
C GLU A 58 16.60 -7.21 12.84
N ARG A 59 17.72 -6.66 12.40
CA ARG A 59 17.79 -5.82 11.20
C ARG A 59 17.54 -6.64 9.93
N GLU A 60 18.13 -7.81 9.84
CA GLU A 60 17.91 -8.73 8.72
C GLU A 60 16.44 -9.10 8.59
N GLU A 61 15.80 -9.51 9.69
CA GLU A 61 14.37 -9.85 9.71
C GLU A 61 13.49 -8.68 9.25
N ARG A 62 13.78 -7.47 9.74
CA ARG A 62 13.06 -6.25 9.30
C ARG A 62 13.24 -5.99 7.80
N LEU A 63 14.45 -6.16 7.27
CA LEU A 63 14.70 -5.95 5.83
C LEU A 63 13.98 -6.99 4.97
N ILE A 64 13.99 -8.25 5.38
CA ILE A 64 13.27 -9.33 4.69
C ILE A 64 11.76 -9.05 4.70
N SER A 65 11.21 -8.68 5.86
CA SER A 65 9.79 -8.35 6.00
C SER A 65 9.40 -7.14 5.13
N ALA A 66 10.22 -6.10 5.11
CA ALA A 66 9.99 -4.93 4.27
C ALA A 66 10.04 -5.29 2.77
N ALA A 67 11.00 -6.11 2.34
CA ALA A 67 11.09 -6.59 0.97
C ALA A 67 9.87 -7.42 0.55
N HIS A 68 9.37 -8.29 1.43
CA HIS A 68 8.14 -9.06 1.17
C HIS A 68 6.90 -8.16 1.08
N MET A 69 6.82 -7.12 1.90
CA MET A 69 5.71 -6.15 1.80
C MET A 69 5.76 -5.38 0.48
N GLU A 70 6.93 -4.91 0.06
CA GLU A 70 7.09 -4.17 -1.19
C GLU A 70 6.81 -5.05 -2.42
N ALA A 71 7.25 -6.31 -2.40
CA ALA A 71 6.91 -7.27 -3.46
C ALA A 71 5.39 -7.48 -3.57
N ARG A 72 4.70 -7.69 -2.44
CA ARG A 72 3.23 -7.84 -2.43
C ARG A 72 2.52 -6.59 -2.92
N LYS A 73 2.99 -5.41 -2.53
CA LYS A 73 2.46 -4.13 -2.99
C LYS A 73 2.60 -3.96 -4.51
N THR A 74 3.75 -4.32 -5.07
CA THR A 74 4.00 -4.27 -6.51
C THR A 74 3.04 -5.20 -7.27
N VAL A 75 2.87 -6.44 -6.80
CA VAL A 75 1.93 -7.40 -7.41
C VAL A 75 0.49 -6.88 -7.31
N LEU A 76 0.08 -6.33 -6.17
CA LEU A 76 -1.26 -5.77 -5.99
C LEU A 76 -1.50 -4.57 -6.91
N ALA A 77 -0.52 -3.66 -7.04
CA ALA A 77 -0.62 -2.53 -7.96
C ALA A 77 -0.78 -2.99 -9.42
N ALA A 78 -0.03 -4.01 -9.85
CA ALA A 78 -0.18 -4.59 -11.18
C ALA A 78 -1.57 -5.21 -11.39
N LYS A 79 -2.08 -5.96 -10.41
CA LYS A 79 -3.45 -6.51 -10.47
C LYS A 79 -4.52 -5.42 -10.55
N GLN A 80 -4.38 -4.34 -9.78
CA GLN A 80 -5.29 -3.19 -9.83
C GLN A 80 -5.26 -2.51 -11.21
N ALA A 81 -4.07 -2.34 -11.81
CA ALA A 81 -3.95 -1.75 -13.15
C ALA A 81 -4.70 -2.59 -14.20
N VAL A 82 -4.57 -3.93 -14.18
CA VAL A 82 -5.32 -4.83 -15.07
C VAL A 82 -6.83 -4.74 -14.85
N MET A 83 -7.27 -4.63 -13.59
CA MET A 83 -8.68 -4.42 -13.27
C MET A 83 -9.22 -3.11 -13.84
N GLU A 84 -8.49 -2.00 -13.66
CA GLU A 84 -8.87 -0.69 -14.23
C GLU A 84 -8.98 -0.76 -15.76
N GLU A 85 -7.98 -1.36 -16.41
CA GLU A 85 -7.99 -1.54 -17.87
C GLU A 85 -9.18 -2.39 -18.32
N THR A 86 -9.56 -3.41 -17.58
CA THR A 86 -10.71 -4.26 -17.90
C THR A 86 -12.02 -3.46 -17.90
N TYR A 87 -12.25 -2.64 -16.87
CA TYR A 87 -13.44 -1.79 -16.82
C TYR A 87 -13.41 -0.66 -17.85
N ALA A 88 -12.24 -0.08 -18.12
CA ALA A 88 -12.08 0.91 -19.19
C ALA A 88 -12.44 0.31 -20.57
N LYS A 89 -11.96 -0.90 -20.86
CA LYS A 89 -12.32 -1.62 -22.12
C LYS A 89 -13.79 -1.99 -22.16
N ALA A 90 -14.42 -2.34 -21.04
CA ALA A 90 -15.85 -2.59 -20.98
C ALA A 90 -16.66 -1.34 -21.32
N LEU A 91 -16.27 -0.19 -20.75
CA LEU A 91 -16.86 1.11 -21.06
C LEU A 91 -16.70 1.49 -22.54
N GLU A 92 -15.50 1.29 -23.10
CA GLU A 92 -15.23 1.52 -24.51
C GLU A 92 -16.10 0.64 -25.41
N LYS A 93 -16.26 -0.65 -25.06
CA LYS A 93 -17.15 -1.56 -25.79
C LYS A 93 -18.61 -1.11 -25.74
N LEU A 94 -19.09 -0.61 -24.60
CA LEU A 94 -20.46 -0.09 -24.46
C LEU A 94 -20.71 1.12 -25.38
N ARG A 95 -19.71 2.01 -25.48
CA ARG A 95 -19.79 3.20 -26.34
C ARG A 95 -19.75 2.87 -27.84
N ASN A 96 -19.06 1.78 -28.19
CA ASN A 96 -18.84 1.38 -29.58
C ASN A 96 -19.75 0.19 -30.00
N LEU A 97 -20.89 0.00 -29.33
CA LEU A 97 -21.88 -1.00 -29.75
C LEU A 97 -22.43 -0.66 -31.15
N PRO A 98 -22.78 -1.65 -31.97
CA PRO A 98 -23.57 -1.41 -33.18
C PRO A 98 -24.87 -0.68 -32.85
N GLU A 99 -25.28 0.28 -33.67
CA GLU A 99 -26.39 1.21 -33.45
C GLU A 99 -27.68 0.49 -32.95
N ALA A 100 -28.07 -0.58 -33.63
CA ALA A 100 -29.27 -1.36 -33.22
C ALA A 100 -29.14 -1.90 -31.80
N ARG A 101 -27.98 -2.43 -31.41
CA ARG A 101 -27.74 -2.97 -30.06
C ARG A 101 -27.63 -1.84 -29.05
N TYR A 102 -27.06 -0.72 -29.43
CA TYR A 102 -26.95 0.48 -28.58
C TYR A 102 -28.32 1.02 -28.22
N VAL A 103 -29.24 1.18 -29.23
CA VAL A 103 -30.64 1.57 -29.03
C VAL A 103 -31.37 0.58 -28.11
N GLU A 104 -31.16 -0.71 -28.29
CA GLU A 104 -31.76 -1.74 -27.43
C GLU A 104 -31.30 -1.58 -25.97
N VAL A 105 -30.00 -1.42 -25.71
CA VAL A 105 -29.46 -1.20 -24.35
C VAL A 105 -30.01 0.07 -23.72
N LEU A 106 -30.06 1.19 -24.48
CA LEU A 106 -30.61 2.45 -24.00
C LEU A 106 -32.12 2.28 -23.67
N THR A 107 -32.86 1.56 -24.51
CA THR A 107 -34.30 1.30 -24.29
C THR A 107 -34.52 0.51 -22.99
N GLU A 108 -33.74 -0.53 -22.75
CA GLU A 108 -33.83 -1.33 -21.50
C GLU A 108 -33.50 -0.50 -20.26
N LEU A 109 -32.48 0.34 -20.35
CA LEU A 109 -32.11 1.23 -19.25
C LEU A 109 -33.16 2.31 -19.01
N LEU A 110 -33.77 2.87 -20.06
CA LEU A 110 -34.89 3.82 -19.93
C LEU A 110 -36.10 3.21 -19.22
N LEU A 111 -36.44 1.97 -19.55
CA LEU A 111 -37.54 1.24 -18.90
C LEU A 111 -37.25 1.01 -17.41
N GLN A 112 -36.01 0.77 -17.04
CA GLN A 112 -35.63 0.60 -15.63
C GLN A 112 -35.57 1.92 -14.88
N ALA A 113 -35.08 2.99 -15.53
CA ALA A 113 -34.87 4.31 -14.91
C ALA A 113 -36.15 5.09 -14.73
N ALA A 114 -37.18 4.82 -15.54
CA ALA A 114 -38.47 5.52 -15.54
C ALA A 114 -39.63 4.67 -15.01
N PRO A 115 -39.71 4.33 -13.71
CA PRO A 115 -40.75 3.47 -13.15
C PRO A 115 -42.17 4.06 -13.31
N HIS A 116 -42.26 5.38 -13.41
CA HIS A 116 -43.54 6.08 -13.64
C HIS A 116 -43.84 6.33 -15.13
N GLY A 117 -42.91 5.96 -16.01
CA GLY A 117 -43.08 6.11 -17.46
C GLY A 117 -43.14 7.56 -17.96
N MET A 118 -42.62 8.50 -17.19
CA MET A 118 -42.57 9.92 -17.56
C MET A 118 -41.15 10.49 -17.32
N GLY A 119 -40.86 11.55 -18.03
CA GLY A 119 -39.59 12.27 -17.83
C GLY A 119 -38.99 12.76 -19.13
N GLU A 120 -38.03 13.65 -18.98
CA GLU A 120 -37.21 14.23 -20.05
C GLU A 120 -35.86 13.57 -20.10
N VAL A 121 -35.48 13.04 -21.25
CA VAL A 121 -34.26 12.26 -21.44
C VAL A 121 -33.19 13.13 -22.11
N LEU A 122 -32.08 13.36 -21.43
CA LEU A 122 -30.94 14.09 -21.90
C LEU A 122 -29.83 13.14 -22.35
N PHE A 123 -29.38 13.26 -23.57
CA PHE A 123 -28.27 12.52 -24.14
C PHE A 123 -27.03 13.43 -24.33
N SER A 124 -25.90 12.82 -24.69
CA SER A 124 -24.79 13.55 -25.27
C SER A 124 -25.22 14.25 -26.58
N ALA A 125 -24.50 15.25 -27.04
CA ALA A 125 -24.80 15.91 -28.32
C ALA A 125 -24.83 14.88 -29.48
N GLN A 126 -23.88 13.98 -29.52
CA GLN A 126 -23.78 12.94 -30.55
C GLN A 126 -24.95 11.94 -30.47
N ASP A 127 -25.20 11.36 -29.29
CA ASP A 127 -26.24 10.34 -29.14
C ASP A 127 -27.64 10.89 -29.38
N ARG A 128 -27.86 12.16 -29.00
CA ARG A 128 -29.13 12.84 -29.26
C ARG A 128 -29.47 12.90 -30.75
N GLU A 129 -28.47 13.15 -31.59
CA GLU A 129 -28.69 13.28 -33.06
C GLU A 129 -28.78 11.89 -33.73
N THR A 130 -28.11 10.87 -33.22
CA THR A 130 -28.02 9.57 -33.86
C THR A 130 -29.08 8.58 -33.38
N VAL A 131 -29.11 8.31 -32.06
CA VAL A 131 -29.88 7.22 -31.45
C VAL A 131 -30.96 7.67 -30.43
N GLY A 132 -30.87 8.94 -29.99
CA GLY A 132 -31.71 9.40 -28.86
C GLY A 132 -33.22 9.28 -29.12
N GLN A 133 -33.70 9.75 -30.30
CA GLN A 133 -35.10 9.66 -30.64
C GLN A 133 -35.55 8.19 -30.78
N ALA A 134 -34.76 7.36 -31.44
CA ALA A 134 -35.07 5.95 -31.64
C ALA A 134 -35.20 5.19 -30.30
N ALA A 135 -34.30 5.49 -29.33
CA ALA A 135 -34.34 4.88 -28.01
C ALA A 135 -35.57 5.31 -27.20
N VAL A 136 -35.93 6.58 -27.22
CA VAL A 136 -37.12 7.11 -26.54
C VAL A 136 -38.39 6.54 -27.16
N ASP A 137 -38.51 6.49 -28.49
CA ASP A 137 -39.68 5.94 -29.17
C ASP A 137 -39.83 4.44 -28.89
N ALA A 138 -38.73 3.70 -28.90
CA ALA A 138 -38.74 2.27 -28.57
C ALA A 138 -39.14 2.03 -27.11
N ALA A 139 -38.69 2.83 -26.15
CA ALA A 139 -39.09 2.75 -24.76
C ALA A 139 -40.58 3.06 -24.57
N ASN A 140 -41.07 4.13 -25.19
CA ASN A 140 -42.49 4.50 -25.17
C ASN A 140 -43.36 3.42 -25.79
N GLY A 141 -42.93 2.84 -26.91
CA GLY A 141 -43.66 1.76 -27.58
C GLY A 141 -43.78 0.45 -26.77
N LYS A 142 -42.73 0.12 -25.98
CA LYS A 142 -42.73 -1.11 -25.17
C LYS A 142 -43.55 -0.99 -23.88
N SER A 143 -43.53 0.16 -23.22
CA SER A 143 -44.17 0.32 -21.90
C SER A 143 -45.40 1.23 -21.88
N GLY A 144 -45.72 1.87 -22.97
CA GLY A 144 -46.74 2.93 -22.99
C GLY A 144 -46.33 4.19 -22.22
N SER A 145 -45.02 4.37 -21.99
CA SER A 145 -44.45 5.53 -21.34
C SER A 145 -44.63 6.82 -22.17
N LYS A 146 -44.45 7.96 -21.52
CA LYS A 146 -44.49 9.31 -22.13
C LYS A 146 -43.19 10.01 -21.90
N LEU A 147 -42.08 9.34 -22.23
CA LEU A 147 -40.75 9.95 -22.19
C LEU A 147 -40.59 10.91 -23.35
N THR A 148 -39.89 12.02 -23.11
CA THR A 148 -39.62 13.03 -24.12
C THR A 148 -38.12 13.23 -24.30
N LEU A 149 -37.66 13.38 -25.53
CA LEU A 149 -36.28 13.73 -25.82
C LEU A 149 -36.08 15.19 -25.49
N SER A 150 -35.08 15.53 -24.64
CA SER A 150 -34.74 16.88 -24.27
C SER A 150 -34.15 17.66 -25.45
N GLY A 151 -34.46 18.97 -25.51
CA GLY A 151 -33.76 19.93 -26.36
C GLY A 151 -32.34 20.20 -25.89
N GLU A 152 -32.05 19.99 -24.61
CA GLU A 152 -30.74 20.17 -24.01
C GLU A 152 -29.89 18.90 -24.14
N THR A 153 -28.57 19.06 -24.06
CA THR A 153 -27.62 17.95 -24.08
C THR A 153 -26.86 17.88 -22.75
N ALA A 154 -26.44 16.68 -22.37
CA ALA A 154 -25.64 16.45 -21.17
C ALA A 154 -24.16 16.21 -21.55
N PRO A 155 -23.20 16.66 -20.71
CA PRO A 155 -21.77 16.44 -20.95
C PRO A 155 -21.34 15.02 -20.55
N ILE A 156 -21.98 14.02 -21.14
CA ILE A 156 -21.75 12.59 -20.91
C ILE A 156 -21.19 11.92 -22.16
N GLN A 157 -20.56 10.76 -22.00
CA GLN A 157 -20.00 9.99 -23.12
C GLN A 157 -20.72 8.64 -23.22
N GLY A 158 -22.01 8.69 -23.62
CA GLY A 158 -22.87 7.53 -23.74
C GLY A 158 -23.78 7.31 -22.53
N GLY A 159 -24.93 6.67 -22.78
CA GLY A 159 -26.03 6.60 -21.82
C GLY A 159 -26.89 7.87 -21.85
N PHE A 160 -27.59 8.16 -20.76
CA PHE A 160 -28.49 9.31 -20.66
C PHE A 160 -28.61 9.78 -19.19
N ILE A 161 -29.20 10.96 -19.04
CA ILE A 161 -29.74 11.48 -17.77
C ILE A 161 -31.25 11.61 -17.93
N LEU A 162 -32.03 11.04 -17.02
CA LEU A 162 -33.48 11.17 -16.98
C LEU A 162 -33.85 12.23 -15.94
N LYS A 163 -34.65 13.22 -16.33
CA LYS A 163 -35.23 14.23 -15.43
C LYS A 163 -36.74 13.95 -15.29
N ASP A 164 -37.20 13.72 -14.08
CA ASP A 164 -38.63 13.58 -13.73
C ASP A 164 -38.95 14.58 -12.61
N GLY A 165 -39.45 15.74 -12.98
CA GLY A 165 -39.67 16.85 -12.07
C GLY A 165 -38.39 17.33 -11.39
N ASN A 166 -38.30 17.10 -10.09
CA ASN A 166 -37.10 17.46 -9.27
C ASN A 166 -36.11 16.30 -9.08
N VAL A 167 -36.36 15.17 -9.73
CA VAL A 167 -35.47 13.98 -9.60
C VAL A 167 -34.67 13.81 -10.88
N GLU A 168 -33.38 13.66 -10.73
CA GLU A 168 -32.48 13.29 -11.83
C GLU A 168 -31.92 11.89 -11.60
N VAL A 169 -32.07 11.01 -12.59
CA VAL A 169 -31.48 9.68 -12.61
C VAL A 169 -30.36 9.65 -13.64
N ASN A 170 -29.14 9.49 -13.15
CA ASN A 170 -27.96 9.45 -14.01
C ASN A 170 -27.67 8.00 -14.45
N CYS A 171 -27.96 7.69 -15.71
CA CYS A 171 -27.68 6.44 -16.40
C CYS A 171 -26.54 6.58 -17.44
N ALA A 172 -25.63 7.52 -17.25
CA ALA A 172 -24.43 7.60 -18.07
C ALA A 172 -23.57 6.35 -17.87
N PHE A 173 -22.99 5.83 -18.94
CA PHE A 173 -22.26 4.55 -18.91
C PHE A 173 -21.08 4.54 -17.95
N ASP A 174 -20.37 5.65 -17.82
CA ASP A 174 -19.27 5.81 -16.84
C ASP A 174 -19.77 5.67 -15.41
N THR A 175 -20.93 6.24 -15.09
CA THR A 175 -21.57 6.12 -13.78
C THR A 175 -22.02 4.68 -13.52
N LEU A 176 -22.67 4.04 -14.48
CA LEU A 176 -23.14 2.66 -14.36
C LEU A 176 -21.97 1.68 -14.21
N VAL A 177 -20.91 1.81 -15.02
CA VAL A 177 -19.70 0.97 -14.91
C VAL A 177 -19.01 1.18 -13.57
N ARG A 178 -18.94 2.40 -13.07
CA ARG A 178 -18.38 2.69 -11.74
C ARG A 178 -19.17 2.04 -10.61
N LEU A 179 -20.47 2.06 -10.67
CA LEU A 179 -21.36 1.39 -9.68
C LEU A 179 -21.20 -0.12 -9.76
N GLN A 180 -21.26 -0.68 -10.98
CA GLN A 180 -21.06 -2.11 -11.19
C GLN A 180 -19.67 -2.61 -10.79
N LYS A 181 -18.64 -1.78 -10.93
CA LYS A 181 -17.29 -2.12 -10.47
C LYS A 181 -17.26 -2.40 -8.97
N ALA A 182 -17.98 -1.61 -8.16
CA ALA A 182 -18.02 -1.82 -6.71
C ALA A 182 -18.62 -3.20 -6.35
N GLU A 183 -19.59 -3.67 -7.11
CA GLU A 183 -20.29 -4.94 -6.87
C GLU A 183 -19.56 -6.14 -7.47
N THR A 184 -18.95 -5.97 -8.64
CA THR A 184 -18.41 -7.09 -9.43
C THR A 184 -16.89 -7.25 -9.33
N ALA A 185 -16.16 -6.32 -8.69
CA ALA A 185 -14.69 -6.34 -8.62
C ALA A 185 -14.13 -7.67 -8.08
N GLY A 186 -14.76 -8.27 -7.06
CA GLY A 186 -14.35 -9.56 -6.51
C GLY A 186 -14.48 -10.70 -7.52
N GLN A 187 -15.59 -10.76 -8.26
CA GLN A 187 -15.83 -11.80 -9.28
C GLN A 187 -14.88 -11.65 -10.48
N VAL A 188 -14.66 -10.40 -10.92
CA VAL A 188 -13.74 -10.11 -12.02
C VAL A 188 -12.30 -10.44 -11.62
N ALA A 189 -11.88 -10.08 -10.39
CA ALA A 189 -10.57 -10.43 -9.87
C ALA A 189 -10.37 -11.95 -9.81
N GLN A 190 -11.36 -12.70 -9.39
CA GLN A 190 -11.31 -14.16 -9.36
C GLN A 190 -11.16 -14.76 -10.77
N ARG A 191 -11.83 -14.21 -11.76
CA ARG A 191 -11.70 -14.68 -13.16
C ARG A 191 -10.38 -14.33 -13.82
N LEU A 192 -9.76 -13.21 -13.43
CA LEU A 192 -8.51 -12.74 -14.01
C LEU A 192 -7.27 -13.35 -13.33
N PHE A 193 -7.34 -13.68 -12.05
CA PHE A 193 -6.19 -14.02 -11.22
C PHE A 193 -6.38 -15.29 -10.35
N GLY A 194 -7.55 -15.90 -10.37
CA GLY A 194 -7.90 -17.09 -9.59
C GLY A 194 -7.50 -18.42 -10.21
#